data_a0f2f4ba5058ee99ecf7527b233b23ab
#
_entry.id   a0f2f4ba5058ee99ecf7527b233b23ab
#
_cell.length_a   1.000
_cell.length_b   1.000
_cell.length_c   1.000
_cell.angle_alpha   90.00
_cell.angle_beta   90.00
_cell.angle_gamma   90.00
#
_symmetry.space_group_name_H-M   'P 1'
#
loop_
_entity.id
_entity.type
_entity.pdbx_description
1 polymer ?
#
loop_
_entity_poly.entity_id
_entity_poly.type
_entity_poly.pdbx_seq_one_letter_code
_entity_poly.pdbx_strand_id
1 'polypeptide(L)'
;ILSEFGREATPEELSKKLRMPLEKVRKVLKISKEPVSLEKPVGDEEDSSLGDFIEDTKALAPLEQAIKSNLSEATTKILSTLTPREERVLRMRFGVGMNTDHTLEEVGLQFSVTRERIRQIEAKALRKLKHPSRSKQLKSFLEG
;
A
#
# COMPACT_ATOMS: atom_id res chain seq x y z
N ILE A 1 24.97 39.14 3.83
CA ILE A 1 25.95 38.40 4.67
C ILE A 1 27.02 37.80 3.77
N LEU A 2 26.66 37.06 2.69
CA LEU A 2 27.64 36.51 1.75
C LEU A 2 28.50 37.62 1.11
N SER A 3 27.88 38.73 0.67
CA SER A 3 28.58 39.90 0.08
C SER A 3 29.32 40.77 1.08
N GLU A 4 28.93 40.76 2.36
CA GLU A 4 29.56 41.60 3.41
C GLU A 4 30.65 40.85 4.18
N PHE A 5 30.49 39.56 4.42
CA PHE A 5 31.32 38.73 5.27
C PHE A 5 32.05 37.58 4.53
N GLY A 6 31.75 37.35 3.24
CA GLY A 6 32.32 36.27 2.42
C GLY A 6 32.00 34.86 2.88
N ARG A 7 31.02 34.67 3.77
CA ARG A 7 30.57 33.38 4.28
C ARG A 7 29.04 33.22 4.18
N GLU A 8 28.57 31.99 4.17
CA GLU A 8 27.18 31.71 4.25
C GLU A 8 26.56 32.12 5.59
N ALA A 9 25.28 32.52 5.57
CA ALA A 9 24.58 32.92 6.76
C ALA A 9 24.21 31.72 7.62
N THR A 10 24.38 31.86 8.94
CA THR A 10 23.85 30.81 9.87
C THR A 10 22.33 30.84 9.94
N PRO A 11 21.67 29.69 10.28
CA PRO A 11 20.21 29.67 10.43
C PRO A 11 19.65 30.69 11.43
N GLU A 12 20.44 31.02 12.47
CA GLU A 12 20.10 32.01 13.48
C GLU A 12 20.13 33.46 12.91
N GLU A 13 21.13 33.76 12.08
CA GLU A 13 21.24 35.05 11.38
C GLU A 13 20.13 35.23 10.36
N LEU A 14 19.78 34.15 9.62
CA LEU A 14 18.67 34.14 8.68
C LEU A 14 17.32 34.33 9.42
N SER A 15 17.12 33.67 10.55
CA SER A 15 15.92 33.83 11.38
C SER A 15 15.71 35.27 11.81
N LYS A 16 16.76 35.94 12.28
CA LYS A 16 16.70 37.35 12.69
C LYS A 16 16.43 38.30 11.51
N LYS A 17 17.13 38.10 10.39
CA LYS A 17 17.01 38.98 9.21
C LYS A 17 15.68 38.81 8.49
N LEU A 18 15.16 37.56 8.40
CA LEU A 18 13.88 37.24 7.77
C LEU A 18 12.67 37.34 8.70
N ARG A 19 12.90 37.60 9.99
CA ARG A 19 11.85 37.62 11.03
C ARG A 19 10.98 36.36 11.04
N MET A 20 11.62 35.21 10.86
CA MET A 20 10.97 33.91 10.83
C MET A 20 11.44 33.04 11.99
N PRO A 21 10.60 32.13 12.53
CA PRO A 21 11.02 31.15 13.54
C PRO A 21 12.19 30.32 13.05
N LEU A 22 13.17 30.07 13.92
CA LEU A 22 14.39 29.31 13.60
C LEU A 22 14.08 27.93 13.03
N GLU A 23 13.09 27.25 13.58
CA GLU A 23 12.65 25.92 13.09
C GLU A 23 12.19 25.96 11.63
N LYS A 24 11.45 27.01 11.26
CA LYS A 24 10.98 27.19 9.88
C LYS A 24 12.16 27.43 8.93
N VAL A 25 13.14 28.23 9.35
CA VAL A 25 14.37 28.47 8.57
C VAL A 25 15.15 27.17 8.36
N ARG A 26 15.37 26.38 9.43
CA ARG A 26 16.05 25.08 9.34
C ARG A 26 15.31 24.11 8.41
N LYS A 27 13.97 24.08 8.48
CA LYS A 27 13.15 23.25 7.61
C LYS A 27 13.28 23.65 6.14
N VAL A 28 13.24 24.96 5.84
CA VAL A 28 13.42 25.47 4.47
C VAL A 28 14.82 25.16 3.94
N LEU A 29 15.87 25.38 4.74
CA LEU A 29 17.24 25.05 4.34
C LEU A 29 17.43 23.55 4.05
N LYS A 30 16.71 22.69 4.78
CA LYS A 30 16.76 21.24 4.55
C LYS A 30 16.12 20.82 3.22
N ILE A 31 15.04 21.47 2.80
CA ILE A 31 14.32 21.17 1.55
C ILE A 31 14.85 21.95 0.33
N SER A 32 15.69 22.98 0.55
CA SER A 32 16.28 23.80 -0.53
C SER A 32 17.45 23.13 -1.26
N LYS A 33 17.83 21.92 -0.83
CA LYS A 33 18.90 21.14 -1.50
C LYS A 33 18.46 20.77 -2.90
N GLU A 34 19.32 20.99 -3.87
CA GLU A 34 19.07 20.59 -5.25
C GLU A 34 18.97 19.06 -5.37
N PRO A 35 18.04 18.54 -6.19
CA PRO A 35 17.94 17.11 -6.45
C PRO A 35 19.21 16.63 -7.19
N VAL A 36 19.69 15.46 -6.83
CA VAL A 36 20.83 14.81 -7.48
C VAL A 36 20.29 13.77 -8.46
N SER A 37 20.87 13.71 -9.68
CA SER A 37 20.51 12.70 -10.66
C SER A 37 20.91 11.30 -10.17
N LEU A 38 20.03 10.32 -10.39
CA LEU A 38 20.32 8.91 -10.13
C LEU A 38 21.34 8.31 -11.09
N GLU A 39 21.48 8.91 -12.27
CA GLU A 39 22.45 8.50 -13.30
C GLU A 39 23.86 9.07 -13.03
N LYS A 40 24.04 9.82 -11.94
CA LYS A 40 25.36 10.36 -11.59
C LYS A 40 26.32 9.20 -11.34
N PRO A 41 27.48 9.16 -12.05
CA PRO A 41 28.48 8.11 -11.83
C PRO A 41 29.05 8.19 -10.41
N VAL A 42 29.27 7.03 -9.80
CA VAL A 42 29.84 6.90 -8.45
C VAL A 42 31.11 6.07 -8.54
N GLY A 43 32.22 6.67 -8.13
CA GLY A 43 33.55 6.07 -8.21
C GLY A 43 34.29 6.36 -9.51
N ASP A 44 35.41 5.66 -9.72
CA ASP A 44 36.26 5.82 -10.90
C ASP A 44 35.85 4.89 -12.08
N GLU A 45 34.89 4.01 -11.88
CA GLU A 45 34.34 3.10 -12.89
C GLU A 45 33.12 3.74 -13.56
N GLU A 46 33.17 3.88 -14.90
CA GLU A 46 32.11 4.52 -15.70
C GLU A 46 30.77 3.77 -15.70
N ASP A 47 30.76 2.51 -15.22
CA ASP A 47 29.61 1.62 -15.32
C ASP A 47 28.67 1.64 -14.08
N SER A 48 29.04 2.33 -12.98
CA SER A 48 28.21 2.38 -11.77
C SER A 48 27.57 3.74 -11.54
N SER A 49 26.26 3.76 -11.40
CA SER A 49 25.45 4.95 -11.13
C SER A 49 24.96 5.01 -9.68
N LEU A 50 24.62 6.21 -9.20
CA LEU A 50 24.05 6.39 -7.86
C LEU A 50 22.77 5.55 -7.66
N GLY A 51 22.00 5.35 -8.73
CA GLY A 51 20.78 4.53 -8.71
C GLY A 51 21.00 3.07 -8.34
N ASP A 52 22.17 2.51 -8.69
CA ASP A 52 22.49 1.09 -8.42
C ASP A 52 22.72 0.80 -6.93
N PHE A 53 23.03 1.84 -6.14
CA PHE A 53 23.23 1.75 -4.70
C PHE A 53 21.97 2.04 -3.87
N ILE A 54 20.86 2.38 -4.52
CA ILE A 54 19.60 2.68 -3.82
C ILE A 54 18.70 1.44 -3.85
N GLU A 55 18.49 0.86 -2.67
CA GLU A 55 17.62 -0.28 -2.49
C GLU A 55 16.14 0.09 -2.68
N ASP A 56 15.39 -0.71 -3.46
CA ASP A 56 13.94 -0.60 -3.55
C ASP A 56 13.27 -1.27 -2.33
N THR A 57 13.01 -0.48 -1.31
CA THR A 57 12.33 -0.94 -0.08
C THR A 57 10.86 -1.31 -0.28
N LYS A 58 10.28 -1.03 -1.46
CA LYS A 58 8.90 -1.38 -1.79
C LYS A 58 8.78 -2.70 -2.57
N ALA A 59 9.90 -3.20 -3.06
CA ALA A 59 9.92 -4.51 -3.73
C ALA A 59 9.53 -5.60 -2.72
N LEU A 60 8.49 -6.34 -3.05
CA LEU A 60 8.06 -7.48 -2.24
C LEU A 60 9.10 -8.60 -2.36
N ALA A 61 9.53 -9.16 -1.23
CA ALA A 61 10.38 -10.34 -1.23
C ALA A 61 9.71 -11.48 -2.01
N PRO A 62 10.46 -12.26 -2.82
CA PRO A 62 9.90 -13.36 -3.61
C PRO A 62 9.08 -14.35 -2.77
N LEU A 63 9.49 -14.60 -1.53
CA LEU A 63 8.77 -15.45 -0.58
C LEU A 63 7.39 -14.87 -0.24
N GLU A 64 7.31 -13.58 0.08
CA GLU A 64 6.06 -12.90 0.40
C GLU A 64 5.10 -12.88 -0.80
N GLN A 65 5.65 -12.68 -2.00
CA GLN A 65 4.88 -12.73 -3.24
C GLN A 65 4.32 -14.13 -3.50
N ALA A 66 5.09 -15.19 -3.26
CA ALA A 66 4.65 -16.57 -3.37
C ALA A 66 3.53 -16.89 -2.37
N ILE A 67 3.68 -16.48 -1.10
CA ILE A 67 2.67 -16.66 -0.06
C ILE A 67 1.37 -15.93 -0.45
N LYS A 68 1.47 -14.69 -0.92
CA LYS A 68 0.32 -13.89 -1.38
C LYS A 68 -0.39 -14.53 -2.57
N SER A 69 0.36 -15.07 -3.53
CA SER A 69 -0.19 -15.80 -4.68
C SER A 69 -0.94 -17.06 -4.25
N ASN A 70 -0.32 -17.87 -3.39
CA ASN A 70 -0.92 -19.10 -2.86
C ASN A 70 -2.18 -18.82 -2.04
N LEU A 71 -2.17 -17.75 -1.22
CA LEU A 71 -3.35 -17.32 -0.46
C LEU A 71 -4.49 -16.89 -1.40
N SER A 72 -4.17 -16.14 -2.45
CA SER A 72 -5.15 -15.70 -3.45
C SER A 72 -5.79 -16.88 -4.18
N GLU A 73 -4.98 -17.86 -4.57
CA GLU A 73 -5.46 -19.09 -5.20
C GLU A 73 -6.33 -19.93 -4.26
N ALA A 74 -5.87 -20.16 -3.03
CA ALA A 74 -6.62 -20.87 -2.00
C ALA A 74 -7.96 -20.19 -1.71
N THR A 75 -7.98 -18.87 -1.59
CA THR A 75 -9.19 -18.07 -1.38
C THR A 75 -10.17 -18.23 -2.55
N THR A 76 -9.67 -18.13 -3.77
CA THR A 76 -10.48 -18.32 -4.99
C THR A 76 -11.10 -19.72 -5.05
N LYS A 77 -10.31 -20.76 -4.73
CA LYS A 77 -10.76 -22.14 -4.70
C LYS A 77 -11.83 -22.39 -3.64
N ILE A 78 -11.72 -21.75 -2.48
CA ILE A 78 -12.72 -21.89 -1.42
C ILE A 78 -13.99 -21.12 -1.79
N LEU A 79 -13.89 -19.92 -2.35
CA LEU A 79 -15.05 -19.15 -2.80
C LEU A 79 -15.83 -19.89 -3.89
N SER A 80 -15.18 -20.60 -4.80
CA SER A 80 -15.83 -21.39 -5.85
C SER A 80 -16.66 -22.57 -5.32
N THR A 81 -16.50 -22.96 -4.04
CA THR A 81 -17.36 -23.97 -3.39
C THR A 81 -18.71 -23.43 -2.93
N LEU A 82 -18.93 -22.14 -3.01
CA LEU A 82 -20.20 -21.48 -2.72
C LEU A 82 -21.12 -21.48 -3.95
N THR A 83 -22.37 -21.07 -3.76
CA THR A 83 -23.23 -20.81 -4.92
C THR A 83 -22.72 -19.59 -5.70
N PRO A 84 -22.91 -19.52 -7.04
CA PRO A 84 -22.41 -18.39 -7.85
C PRO A 84 -22.85 -17.02 -7.34
N ARG A 85 -24.03 -16.94 -6.74
CA ARG A 85 -24.58 -15.71 -6.17
C ARG A 85 -23.86 -15.33 -4.85
N GLU A 86 -23.64 -16.29 -3.96
CA GLU A 86 -22.92 -16.09 -2.70
C GLU A 86 -21.45 -15.71 -2.96
N GLU A 87 -20.79 -16.40 -3.90
CA GLU A 87 -19.42 -16.13 -4.30
C GLU A 87 -19.29 -14.69 -4.83
N ARG A 88 -20.14 -14.29 -5.78
CA ARG A 88 -20.06 -12.95 -6.38
C ARG A 88 -20.33 -11.85 -5.36
N VAL A 89 -21.27 -12.04 -4.43
CA VAL A 89 -21.53 -11.10 -3.34
C VAL A 89 -20.30 -10.95 -2.46
N LEU A 90 -19.64 -12.04 -2.04
CA LEU A 90 -18.41 -11.95 -1.23
C LEU A 90 -17.25 -11.33 -1.99
N ARG A 91 -17.04 -11.68 -3.26
CA ARG A 91 -15.98 -11.06 -4.08
C ARG A 91 -16.13 -9.55 -4.15
N MET A 92 -17.33 -9.05 -4.37
CA MET A 92 -17.61 -7.62 -4.43
C MET A 92 -17.45 -6.93 -3.06
N ARG A 93 -17.98 -7.56 -2.00
CA ARG A 93 -17.93 -7.00 -0.66
C ARG A 93 -16.51 -6.84 -0.12
N PHE A 94 -15.65 -7.81 -0.41
CA PHE A 94 -14.27 -7.86 0.10
C PHE A 94 -13.21 -7.54 -0.97
N GLY A 95 -13.60 -7.12 -2.16
CA GLY A 95 -12.67 -6.78 -3.23
C GLY A 95 -11.84 -7.96 -3.74
N VAL A 96 -12.28 -9.22 -3.54
CA VAL A 96 -11.49 -10.39 -3.93
C VAL A 96 -11.45 -10.54 -5.45
N GLY A 97 -10.27 -10.29 -6.02
CA GLY A 97 -10.07 -10.27 -7.48
C GLY A 97 -10.63 -9.02 -8.16
N MET A 98 -10.87 -7.95 -7.40
CA MET A 98 -11.30 -6.63 -7.87
C MET A 98 -10.38 -5.54 -7.34
N ASN A 99 -10.42 -4.36 -7.94
CA ASN A 99 -9.59 -3.22 -7.54
C ASN A 99 -10.07 -2.55 -6.24
N THR A 100 -11.37 -2.66 -5.91
CA THR A 100 -12.01 -2.03 -4.74
C THR A 100 -13.06 -2.95 -4.13
N ASP A 101 -13.34 -2.76 -2.87
CA ASP A 101 -14.48 -3.31 -2.17
C ASP A 101 -15.73 -2.45 -2.42
N HIS A 102 -16.92 -3.04 -2.26
CA HIS A 102 -18.20 -2.39 -2.50
C HIS A 102 -19.06 -2.42 -1.24
N THR A 103 -19.87 -1.40 -1.04
CA THR A 103 -20.83 -1.32 0.05
C THR A 103 -22.02 -2.29 -0.16
N LEU A 104 -22.75 -2.60 0.90
CA LEU A 104 -23.97 -3.44 0.79
C LEU A 104 -25.03 -2.83 -0.13
N GLU A 105 -25.06 -1.50 -0.23
CA GLU A 105 -26.00 -0.76 -1.07
C GLU A 105 -25.61 -0.88 -2.54
N GLU A 106 -24.35 -0.69 -2.89
CA GLU A 106 -23.82 -0.84 -4.25
C GLU A 106 -24.03 -2.25 -4.78
N VAL A 107 -23.69 -3.27 -3.95
CA VAL A 107 -23.94 -4.67 -4.29
C VAL A 107 -25.43 -4.92 -4.45
N GLY A 108 -26.28 -4.35 -3.58
CA GLY A 108 -27.73 -4.45 -3.68
C GLY A 108 -28.28 -3.91 -4.99
N LEU A 109 -27.80 -2.74 -5.42
CA LEU A 109 -28.14 -2.14 -6.72
C LEU A 109 -27.78 -3.05 -7.89
N GLN A 110 -26.55 -3.61 -7.88
CA GLN A 110 -26.08 -4.47 -8.98
C GLN A 110 -26.86 -5.78 -9.08
N PHE A 111 -27.34 -6.33 -7.96
CA PHE A 111 -28.16 -7.56 -7.94
C PHE A 111 -29.65 -7.29 -7.96
N SER A 112 -30.10 -6.03 -8.05
CA SER A 112 -31.50 -5.61 -7.98
C SER A 112 -32.23 -6.15 -6.75
N VAL A 113 -31.56 -6.09 -5.58
CA VAL A 113 -32.10 -6.53 -4.29
C VAL A 113 -31.81 -5.50 -3.19
N THR A 114 -32.53 -5.59 -2.10
CA THR A 114 -32.34 -4.69 -0.95
C THR A 114 -31.02 -4.95 -0.23
N ARG A 115 -30.47 -3.90 0.41
CA ARG A 115 -29.26 -3.97 1.28
C ARG A 115 -29.40 -5.11 2.31
N GLU A 116 -30.56 -5.26 2.95
CA GLU A 116 -30.78 -6.30 3.95
C GLU A 116 -30.71 -7.71 3.34
N ARG A 117 -31.17 -7.87 2.10
CA ARG A 117 -31.05 -9.16 1.40
C ARG A 117 -29.58 -9.52 1.11
N ILE A 118 -28.76 -8.54 0.73
CA ILE A 118 -27.30 -8.78 0.55
C ILE A 118 -26.67 -9.15 1.88
N ARG A 119 -27.01 -8.47 2.98
CA ARG A 119 -26.50 -8.79 4.34
C ARG A 119 -26.82 -10.23 4.74
N GLN A 120 -28.05 -10.70 4.43
CA GLN A 120 -28.44 -12.09 4.69
C GLN A 120 -27.64 -13.09 3.85
N ILE A 121 -27.40 -12.79 2.56
CA ILE A 121 -26.60 -13.64 1.67
C ILE A 121 -25.16 -13.69 2.18
N GLU A 122 -24.55 -12.57 2.51
CA GLU A 122 -23.20 -12.45 3.09
C GLU A 122 -23.06 -13.29 4.37
N ALA A 123 -23.97 -13.10 5.34
CA ALA A 123 -23.98 -13.85 6.60
C ALA A 123 -24.11 -15.37 6.39
N LYS A 124 -24.95 -15.79 5.45
CA LYS A 124 -25.11 -17.21 5.10
C LYS A 124 -23.86 -17.77 4.45
N ALA A 125 -23.24 -17.02 3.52
CA ALA A 125 -22.03 -17.44 2.85
C ALA A 125 -20.84 -17.53 3.84
N LEU A 126 -20.66 -16.54 4.71
CA LEU A 126 -19.63 -16.56 5.76
C LEU A 126 -19.82 -17.73 6.74
N ARG A 127 -21.06 -18.07 7.09
CA ARG A 127 -21.37 -19.24 7.94
C ARG A 127 -20.95 -20.54 7.24
N LYS A 128 -21.17 -20.67 5.93
CA LYS A 128 -20.71 -21.82 5.15
C LYS A 128 -19.19 -21.92 5.08
N LEU A 129 -18.49 -20.77 5.00
CA LEU A 129 -17.01 -20.71 4.98
C LEU A 129 -16.40 -21.06 6.33
N LYS A 130 -17.07 -20.76 7.45
CA LYS A 130 -16.62 -21.12 8.80
C LYS A 130 -16.62 -22.63 9.06
N HIS A 131 -17.27 -23.43 8.22
CA HIS A 131 -17.26 -24.89 8.40
C HIS A 131 -15.84 -25.45 8.33
N PRO A 132 -15.45 -26.36 9.25
CA PRO A 132 -14.07 -26.87 9.35
C PRO A 132 -13.50 -27.41 8.06
N SER A 133 -14.31 -28.05 7.20
CA SER A 133 -13.87 -28.59 5.90
C SER A 133 -13.36 -27.52 4.93
N ARG A 134 -13.76 -26.25 5.09
CA ARG A 134 -13.35 -25.12 4.26
C ARG A 134 -12.35 -24.24 4.98
N SER A 135 -12.58 -23.93 6.26
CA SER A 135 -11.72 -23.04 7.04
C SER A 135 -10.32 -23.61 7.29
N LYS A 136 -10.17 -24.97 7.33
CA LYS A 136 -8.89 -25.61 7.57
C LYS A 136 -7.82 -25.24 6.51
N GLN A 137 -8.25 -25.06 5.26
CA GLN A 137 -7.33 -24.69 4.17
C GLN A 137 -6.79 -23.26 4.28
N LEU A 138 -7.53 -22.36 4.95
CA LEU A 138 -7.08 -20.97 5.16
C LEU A 138 -6.35 -20.78 6.49
N LYS A 139 -6.55 -21.67 7.47
CA LYS A 139 -5.86 -21.56 8.77
C LYS A 139 -4.34 -21.63 8.66
N SER A 140 -3.82 -22.44 7.76
CA SER A 140 -2.38 -22.57 7.52
C SER A 140 -1.71 -21.24 7.11
N PHE A 141 -2.45 -20.30 6.58
CA PHE A 141 -1.94 -18.96 6.24
C PHE A 141 -2.08 -17.93 7.37
N LEU A 142 -2.78 -18.26 8.45
CA LEU A 142 -2.96 -17.39 9.62
C LEU A 142 -2.01 -17.77 10.77
N GLU A 143 -1.52 -19.00 10.78
CA GLU A 143 -0.69 -19.56 11.86
C GLU A 143 0.82 -19.51 11.51
N GLY A 144 1.21 -18.98 10.35
CA GLY A 144 2.58 -18.67 9.93
C GLY A 144 2.80 -17.18 9.96
#